data_54cf7f49f042c5372ed19e66b69e9946
#
_entry.id   54cf7f49f042c5372ed19e66b69e9946
#
_cell.length_a   1.000
_cell.length_b   1.000
_cell.length_c   1.000
_cell.angle_alpha   90.00
_cell.angle_beta   90.00
_cell.angle_gamma   90.00
#
_symmetry.space_group_name_H-M   'P 1'
#
loop_
_entity.id
_entity.type
_entity.pdbx_description
1 polymer ?
#
loop_
_entity_poly.entity_id
_entity_poly.type
_entity_poly.pdbx_seq_one_letter_code
_entity_poly.pdbx_strand_id
1 'polypeptide(L)'
;MIELFFKFRKKIFATNAQIHLKKFVLCDTKYNTMQIQGQIVDIPNKRIYSGEVHVENGKIISIIEKEHHNKNCILPGFIDAHIHIESSMLVPSEFAKIAVLHGTVATISDPHEIANVLGVDGVYYMIENSKKVPLKFHFGAPSCVPATSFETAGAVIDADGIKELMAHPDIYYLAEMMNYPGV
;
A
#
# COMPACT_ATOMS: atom_id res chain seq x y z
N MET A 1 -13.96 5.25 -4.16
CA MET A 1 -13.52 3.98 -4.75
C MET A 1 -12.84 3.18 -3.65
N ILE A 2 -13.58 2.27 -3.03
CA ILE A 2 -13.10 1.43 -1.93
C ILE A 2 -12.85 0.06 -2.55
N GLU A 3 -11.64 -0.38 -2.62
CA GLU A 3 -11.32 -1.53 -3.45
C GLU A 3 -10.81 -2.75 -2.72
N LEU A 4 -10.62 -2.69 -1.39
CA LEU A 4 -10.14 -3.88 -0.70
C LEU A 4 -10.66 -3.95 0.73
N PHE A 5 -11.23 -5.10 1.08
CA PHE A 5 -11.59 -5.47 2.43
C PHE A 5 -10.74 -6.67 2.89
N PHE A 6 -10.27 -6.61 4.11
CA PHE A 6 -9.59 -7.72 4.76
C PHE A 6 -10.43 -8.28 5.90
N LYS A 7 -10.33 -9.59 6.07
CA LYS A 7 -10.99 -10.30 7.14
C LYS A 7 -9.97 -10.63 8.23
N PHE A 8 -10.12 -10.04 9.40
CA PHE A 8 -9.31 -10.35 10.56
C PHE A 8 -10.05 -11.29 11.52
N ARG A 9 -9.36 -12.32 11.98
CA ARG A 9 -9.84 -13.15 13.07
C ARG A 9 -9.23 -12.63 14.36
N LYS A 10 -10.09 -12.12 15.26
CA LYS A 10 -9.66 -11.63 16.56
C LYS A 10 -9.19 -12.81 17.42
N LYS A 11 -7.87 -12.98 17.59
CA LYS A 11 -7.27 -13.59 18.76
C LYS A 11 -6.33 -12.56 19.35
N ILE A 12 -6.82 -11.81 20.32
CA ILE A 12 -6.01 -10.89 21.10
C ILE A 12 -5.53 -11.68 22.34
N PHE A 13 -4.21 -11.67 22.53
CA PHE A 13 -3.49 -12.13 23.72
C PHE A 13 -3.53 -13.63 24.06
N ALA A 14 -2.62 -14.36 23.50
CA ALA A 14 -1.77 -15.33 24.17
C ALA A 14 -0.56 -15.62 23.28
N THR A 15 0.60 -15.69 23.84
CA THR A 15 1.88 -16.06 23.26
C THR A 15 1.73 -17.16 22.19
N ASN A 16 2.24 -16.91 20.97
CA ASN A 16 2.16 -17.74 19.76
C ASN A 16 0.92 -17.56 18.88
N ALA A 17 0.49 -16.31 18.64
CA ALA A 17 -0.57 -16.05 17.67
C ALA A 17 -0.04 -16.13 16.24
N GLN A 18 -0.21 -17.29 15.60
CA GLN A 18 -0.23 -17.33 14.15
C GLN A 18 -1.46 -16.56 13.66
N ILE A 19 -1.23 -15.38 13.07
CA ILE A 19 -2.27 -14.61 12.40
C ILE A 19 -2.60 -15.34 11.10
N HIS A 20 -3.70 -16.11 11.10
CA HIS A 20 -4.23 -16.69 9.87
C HIS A 20 -5.01 -15.63 9.10
N LEU A 21 -4.30 -14.85 8.30
CA LEU A 21 -4.91 -14.03 7.27
C LEU A 21 -5.47 -14.92 6.16
N LYS A 22 -6.78 -15.14 6.14
CA LYS A 22 -7.44 -15.63 4.93
C LYS A 22 -7.62 -14.46 3.98
N LYS A 23 -6.72 -14.39 3.01
CA LYS A 23 -6.66 -13.40 1.94
C LYS A 23 -7.87 -13.58 1.00
N PHE A 24 -8.64 -12.51 0.80
CA PHE A 24 -9.42 -12.32 -0.41
C PHE A 24 -8.85 -11.12 -1.17
N VAL A 25 -7.87 -11.38 -2.02
CA VAL A 25 -7.56 -10.44 -3.10
C VAL A 25 -8.61 -10.70 -4.17
N LEU A 26 -9.49 -9.75 -4.40
CA LEU A 26 -10.40 -9.76 -5.55
C LEU A 26 -9.60 -9.45 -6.82
N CYS A 27 -8.61 -10.27 -7.08
CA CYS A 27 -7.89 -10.27 -8.34
C CYS A 27 -7.97 -11.69 -8.88
N ASP A 28 -9.09 -12.03 -9.40
CA ASP A 28 -9.34 -12.88 -10.54
C ASP A 28 -10.81 -13.29 -10.63
N THR A 29 -11.31 -13.16 -11.78
CA THR A 29 -12.62 -13.24 -12.37
C THR A 29 -13.38 -14.57 -12.24
N LYS A 30 -13.17 -15.36 -11.22
CA LYS A 30 -13.93 -16.61 -11.04
C LYS A 30 -15.28 -16.46 -10.33
N TYR A 31 -15.51 -15.36 -9.61
CA TYR A 31 -16.78 -15.13 -8.90
C TYR A 31 -17.33 -13.75 -9.25
N ASN A 32 -18.35 -13.70 -10.09
CA ASN A 32 -19.05 -12.46 -10.40
C ASN A 32 -19.76 -11.84 -9.18
N THR A 33 -20.04 -12.65 -8.15
CA THR A 33 -20.70 -12.22 -6.92
C THR A 33 -20.07 -12.86 -5.69
N MET A 34 -19.97 -12.11 -4.60
CA MET A 34 -19.48 -12.60 -3.31
C MET A 34 -20.22 -11.93 -2.15
N GLN A 35 -20.51 -12.70 -1.10
CA GLN A 35 -21.05 -12.21 0.17
C GLN A 35 -20.08 -12.50 1.30
N ILE A 36 -19.82 -11.50 2.12
CA ILE A 36 -18.89 -11.61 3.26
C ILE A 36 -19.63 -11.16 4.50
N GLN A 37 -19.74 -12.04 5.51
CA GLN A 37 -20.34 -11.73 6.81
C GLN A 37 -19.26 -11.47 7.86
N GLY A 38 -19.45 -10.45 8.70
CA GLY A 38 -18.51 -10.09 9.76
C GLY A 38 -18.93 -8.85 10.53
N GLN A 39 -18.10 -8.47 11.49
CA GLN A 39 -18.23 -7.20 12.20
C GLN A 39 -17.72 -6.08 11.30
N ILE A 40 -18.62 -5.26 10.79
CA ILE A 40 -18.29 -4.12 9.94
C ILE A 40 -17.68 -3.03 10.81
N VAL A 41 -16.45 -2.63 10.50
CA VAL A 41 -15.79 -1.48 11.14
C VAL A 41 -16.07 -0.25 10.28
N ASP A 42 -17.08 0.50 10.69
CA ASP A 42 -17.52 1.73 10.03
C ASP A 42 -16.74 2.92 10.60
N ILE A 43 -15.60 3.21 9.99
CA ILE A 43 -14.66 4.25 10.45
C ILE A 43 -15.30 5.64 10.42
N PRO A 44 -15.98 6.07 9.34
CA PRO A 44 -16.62 7.39 9.29
C PRO A 44 -17.64 7.62 10.41
N ASN A 45 -18.43 6.60 10.73
CA ASN A 45 -19.49 6.69 11.75
C ASN A 45 -19.00 6.21 13.14
N LYS A 46 -17.73 5.82 13.26
CA LYS A 46 -17.10 5.38 14.54
C LYS A 46 -17.88 4.28 15.24
N ARG A 47 -18.43 3.31 14.48
CA ARG A 47 -19.20 2.19 15.02
C ARG A 47 -18.73 0.84 14.47
N ILE A 48 -19.03 -0.21 15.22
CA ILE A 48 -18.83 -1.60 14.79
C ILE A 48 -20.17 -2.31 14.95
N TYR A 49 -20.60 -2.99 13.89
CA TYR A 49 -21.87 -3.70 13.88
C TYR A 49 -21.79 -5.01 13.08
N SER A 50 -22.67 -5.95 13.35
CA SER A 50 -22.82 -7.17 12.57
C SER A 50 -23.40 -6.83 11.20
N GLY A 51 -22.76 -7.31 10.15
CA GLY A 51 -23.22 -6.99 8.80
C GLY A 51 -22.72 -7.93 7.72
N GLU A 52 -23.25 -7.72 6.55
CA GLU A 52 -22.97 -8.48 5.34
C GLU A 52 -22.60 -7.53 4.20
N VAL A 53 -21.45 -7.78 3.59
CA VAL A 53 -20.96 -7.02 2.43
C VAL A 53 -21.21 -7.82 1.17
N HIS A 54 -21.90 -7.23 0.23
CA HIS A 54 -22.18 -7.82 -1.08
C HIS A 54 -21.25 -7.20 -2.12
N VAL A 55 -20.56 -8.05 -2.85
CA VAL A 55 -19.62 -7.64 -3.89
C VAL A 55 -20.04 -8.24 -5.21
N GLU A 56 -20.07 -7.44 -6.24
CA GLU A 56 -20.34 -7.86 -7.61
C GLU A 56 -19.35 -7.21 -8.56
N ASN A 57 -18.78 -8.01 -9.46
CA ASN A 57 -17.76 -7.56 -10.43
C ASN A 57 -16.62 -6.73 -9.79
N GLY A 58 -16.14 -7.18 -8.61
CA GLY A 58 -15.07 -6.52 -7.87
C GLY A 58 -15.48 -5.22 -7.17
N LYS A 59 -16.76 -4.85 -7.15
CA LYS A 59 -17.29 -3.65 -6.50
C LYS A 59 -18.23 -4.01 -5.36
N ILE A 60 -18.17 -3.27 -4.27
CA ILE A 60 -19.16 -3.35 -3.21
C ILE A 60 -20.45 -2.71 -3.72
N ILE A 61 -21.51 -3.51 -3.78
CA ILE A 61 -22.83 -3.05 -4.20
C ILE A 61 -23.75 -2.72 -3.03
N SER A 62 -23.55 -3.38 -1.89
CA SER A 62 -24.29 -3.06 -0.66
C SER A 62 -23.54 -3.52 0.59
N ILE A 63 -23.81 -2.84 1.70
CA ILE A 63 -23.46 -3.24 3.05
C ILE A 63 -24.74 -3.23 3.86
N ILE A 64 -25.13 -4.38 4.41
CA ILE A 64 -26.40 -4.58 5.09
C ILE A 64 -26.11 -4.93 6.56
N GLU A 65 -26.72 -4.19 7.49
CA GLU A 65 -26.69 -4.53 8.91
C GLU A 65 -27.57 -5.77 9.12
N LYS A 66 -26.97 -6.84 9.66
CA LYS A 66 -27.61 -8.14 9.79
C LYS A 66 -26.93 -8.94 10.89
N GLU A 67 -27.72 -9.43 11.84
CA GLU A 67 -27.23 -10.29 12.91
C GLU A 67 -26.65 -11.61 12.38
N HIS A 68 -25.51 -12.00 12.91
CA HIS A 68 -24.85 -13.29 12.64
C HIS A 68 -23.80 -13.62 13.70
N HIS A 69 -23.35 -14.87 13.72
CA HIS A 69 -22.37 -15.36 14.70
C HIS A 69 -20.89 -15.16 14.30
N ASN A 70 -20.62 -14.66 13.10
CA ASN A 70 -19.26 -14.44 12.64
C ASN A 70 -18.64 -13.21 13.33
N LYS A 71 -17.55 -13.43 14.06
CA LYS A 71 -16.84 -12.38 14.81
C LYS A 71 -15.62 -11.81 14.07
N ASN A 72 -15.38 -12.21 12.82
CA ASN A 72 -14.30 -11.62 12.06
C ASN A 72 -14.64 -10.16 11.72
N CYS A 73 -13.66 -9.28 11.83
CA CYS A 73 -13.84 -7.89 11.43
C CYS A 73 -13.71 -7.74 9.90
N ILE A 74 -14.54 -6.90 9.34
CA ILE A 74 -14.48 -6.42 7.95
C ILE A 74 -14.17 -4.93 8.01
N LEU A 75 -13.07 -4.52 7.40
CA LEU A 75 -12.64 -3.12 7.36
C LEU A 75 -11.92 -2.84 6.04
N PRO A 76 -11.78 -1.56 5.65
CA PRO A 76 -10.93 -1.18 4.53
C PRO A 76 -9.52 -1.71 4.71
N GLY A 77 -8.87 -2.11 3.61
CA GLY A 77 -7.47 -2.51 3.65
C GLY A 77 -6.57 -1.36 4.10
N PHE A 78 -5.44 -1.71 4.68
CA PHE A 78 -4.50 -0.72 5.19
C PHE A 78 -3.73 -0.06 4.05
N ILE A 79 -3.50 1.23 4.20
CA ILE A 79 -2.57 2.00 3.37
C ILE A 79 -1.36 2.30 4.23
N ASP A 80 -0.18 1.87 3.81
CA ASP A 80 1.06 2.31 4.41
C ASP A 80 1.32 3.73 3.92
N ALA A 81 1.26 4.68 4.85
CA ALA A 81 1.27 6.09 4.51
C ALA A 81 2.68 6.66 4.24
N HIS A 82 3.73 5.90 4.54
CA HIS A 82 5.11 6.26 4.24
C HIS A 82 6.01 5.04 4.34
N ILE A 83 6.62 4.65 3.23
CA ILE A 83 7.53 3.51 3.18
C ILE A 83 8.62 3.69 2.14
N HIS A 84 9.82 3.28 2.53
CA HIS A 84 10.94 3.02 1.64
C HIS A 84 10.99 1.50 1.40
N ILE A 85 10.51 1.05 0.27
CA ILE A 85 10.39 -0.39 -0.05
C ILE A 85 11.76 -1.05 -0.04
N GLU A 86 12.77 -0.35 -0.52
CA GLU A 86 14.16 -0.78 -0.62
C GLU A 86 14.77 -1.14 0.73
N SER A 87 14.35 -0.47 1.81
CA SER A 87 14.78 -0.76 3.18
C SER A 87 14.38 -2.18 3.62
N SER A 88 13.40 -2.79 2.96
CA SER A 88 13.07 -4.21 3.14
C SER A 88 13.99 -5.17 2.37
N MET A 89 14.94 -4.64 1.58
CA MET A 89 15.79 -5.36 0.61
C MET A 89 14.99 -6.09 -0.48
N LEU A 90 13.78 -5.66 -0.75
CA LEU A 90 12.89 -6.24 -1.75
C LEU A 90 12.56 -5.21 -2.83
N VAL A 91 12.25 -5.72 -4.02
CA VAL A 91 11.63 -4.93 -5.07
C VAL A 91 10.11 -4.91 -4.87
N PRO A 92 9.36 -3.94 -5.44
CA PRO A 92 7.92 -3.79 -5.23
C PRO A 92 7.11 -5.07 -5.45
N SER A 93 7.43 -5.84 -6.49
CA SER A 93 6.69 -7.08 -6.79
C SER A 93 6.87 -8.17 -5.72
N GLU A 94 8.03 -8.24 -5.07
CA GLU A 94 8.28 -9.20 -3.99
C GLU A 94 7.76 -8.67 -2.64
N PHE A 95 7.94 -7.38 -2.38
CA PHE A 95 7.36 -6.70 -1.22
C PHE A 95 5.84 -6.90 -1.16
N ALA A 96 5.15 -6.75 -2.29
CA ALA A 96 3.70 -6.92 -2.37
C ALA A 96 3.23 -8.30 -1.87
N LYS A 97 3.99 -9.37 -2.15
CA LYS A 97 3.64 -10.74 -1.71
C LYS A 97 3.58 -10.86 -0.19
N ILE A 98 4.40 -10.11 0.51
CA ILE A 98 4.47 -10.10 1.98
C ILE A 98 3.44 -9.10 2.54
N ALA A 99 3.43 -7.86 2.04
CA ALA A 99 2.60 -6.78 2.54
C ALA A 99 1.10 -7.13 2.52
N VAL A 100 0.63 -7.77 1.46
CA VAL A 100 -0.79 -8.17 1.35
C VAL A 100 -1.20 -9.24 2.38
N LEU A 101 -0.26 -10.02 2.91
CA LEU A 101 -0.55 -10.99 3.99
C LEU A 101 -0.91 -10.28 5.30
N HIS A 102 -0.44 -9.06 5.48
CA HIS A 102 -0.68 -8.23 6.66
C HIS A 102 -1.80 -7.21 6.46
N GLY A 103 -2.48 -7.26 5.31
CA GLY A 103 -3.64 -6.41 5.07
C GLY A 103 -3.33 -5.10 4.33
N THR A 104 -2.10 -4.88 3.92
CA THR A 104 -1.72 -3.70 3.13
C THR A 104 -2.24 -3.83 1.71
N VAL A 105 -2.92 -2.79 1.22
CA VAL A 105 -3.53 -2.73 -0.12
C VAL A 105 -2.93 -1.65 -0.99
N ALA A 106 -2.30 -0.66 -0.35
CA ALA A 106 -1.61 0.42 -1.03
C ALA A 106 -0.45 0.93 -0.18
N THR A 107 0.49 1.59 -0.83
CA THR A 107 1.63 2.26 -0.18
C THR A 107 1.80 3.66 -0.75
N ILE A 108 2.24 4.56 0.09
CA ILE A 108 2.80 5.86 -0.27
C ILE A 108 4.31 5.68 -0.18
N SER A 109 4.96 5.52 -1.31
CA SER A 109 6.34 5.03 -1.40
C SER A 109 7.30 6.13 -1.79
N ASP A 110 8.41 6.19 -1.09
CA ASP A 110 9.49 7.11 -1.35
C ASP A 110 10.76 6.32 -1.74
N PRO A 111 11.14 6.30 -3.02
CA PRO A 111 12.24 5.48 -3.51
C PRO A 111 13.61 6.18 -3.40
N HIS A 112 13.92 6.77 -2.24
CA HIS A 112 15.19 7.48 -2.01
C HIS A 112 16.41 6.58 -2.08
N GLU A 113 16.36 5.36 -1.52
CA GLU A 113 17.52 4.49 -1.46
C GLU A 113 17.97 4.04 -2.83
N ILE A 114 17.04 3.62 -3.69
CA ILE A 114 17.41 3.26 -5.06
C ILE A 114 17.82 4.48 -5.88
N ALA A 115 17.22 5.63 -5.60
CA ALA A 115 17.57 6.89 -6.24
C ALA A 115 19.01 7.32 -5.89
N ASN A 116 19.47 7.11 -4.65
CA ASN A 116 20.86 7.33 -4.25
C ASN A 116 21.86 6.45 -5.00
N VAL A 117 21.42 5.31 -5.57
CA VAL A 117 22.28 4.37 -6.29
C VAL A 117 22.21 4.61 -7.79
N LEU A 118 21.01 4.77 -8.35
CA LEU A 118 20.75 4.76 -9.79
C LEU A 118 20.07 6.03 -10.31
N GLY A 119 19.80 7.03 -9.46
CA GLY A 119 19.14 8.27 -9.84
C GLY A 119 17.72 8.05 -10.34
N VAL A 120 17.33 8.82 -11.36
CA VAL A 120 16.01 8.77 -11.99
C VAL A 120 15.68 7.37 -12.53
N ASP A 121 16.65 6.67 -13.10
CA ASP A 121 16.47 5.31 -13.62
C ASP A 121 16.07 4.32 -12.52
N GLY A 122 16.60 4.49 -11.30
CA GLY A 122 16.22 3.70 -10.14
C GLY A 122 14.75 3.87 -9.77
N VAL A 123 14.26 5.10 -9.80
CA VAL A 123 12.85 5.43 -9.56
C VAL A 123 11.95 4.78 -10.63
N TYR A 124 12.31 4.91 -11.88
CA TYR A 124 11.57 4.27 -12.97
C TYR A 124 11.57 2.75 -12.87
N TYR A 125 12.68 2.14 -12.46
CA TYR A 125 12.72 0.71 -12.21
C TYR A 125 11.70 0.27 -11.13
N MET A 126 11.57 1.02 -10.04
CA MET A 126 10.60 0.73 -8.99
C MET A 126 9.16 0.84 -9.51
N ILE A 127 8.86 1.88 -10.27
CA ILE A 127 7.55 2.09 -10.90
C ILE A 127 7.22 0.90 -11.81
N GLU A 128 8.10 0.55 -12.75
CA GLU A 128 7.86 -0.53 -13.69
C GLU A 128 7.78 -1.91 -13.02
N ASN A 129 8.57 -2.14 -11.98
CA ASN A 129 8.50 -3.37 -11.21
C ASN A 129 7.16 -3.50 -10.46
N SER A 130 6.63 -2.40 -9.96
CA SER A 130 5.36 -2.36 -9.22
C SER A 130 4.15 -2.77 -10.08
N LYS A 131 4.20 -2.52 -11.38
CA LYS A 131 3.11 -2.86 -12.33
C LYS A 131 2.89 -4.37 -12.50
N LYS A 132 3.81 -5.20 -12.01
CA LYS A 132 3.72 -6.67 -12.09
C LYS A 132 2.75 -7.29 -11.07
N VAL A 133 2.23 -6.50 -10.15
CA VAL A 133 1.41 -6.98 -9.03
C VAL A 133 0.22 -6.06 -8.77
N PRO A 134 -0.87 -6.59 -8.17
CA PRO A 134 -2.10 -5.80 -7.96
C PRO A 134 -2.03 -4.87 -6.73
N LEU A 135 -0.99 -4.93 -5.88
CA LEU A 135 -0.80 -3.95 -4.81
C LEU A 135 -0.61 -2.58 -5.44
N LYS A 136 -1.27 -1.57 -4.88
CA LYS A 136 -1.18 -0.19 -5.39
C LYS A 136 0.02 0.50 -4.78
N PHE A 137 0.90 0.99 -5.64
CA PHE A 137 2.04 1.79 -5.24
C PHE A 137 1.85 3.22 -5.73
N HIS A 138 1.98 4.18 -4.82
CA HIS A 138 1.98 5.60 -5.12
C HIS A 138 3.37 6.13 -4.83
N PHE A 139 4.15 6.39 -5.88
CA PHE A 139 5.52 6.86 -5.75
C PHE A 139 5.59 8.37 -5.70
N GLY A 140 6.50 8.88 -4.86
CA GLY A 140 6.95 10.26 -4.85
C GLY A 140 8.25 10.43 -5.61
N ALA A 141 8.53 11.66 -6.06
CA ALA A 141 9.85 12.06 -6.56
C ALA A 141 10.77 12.30 -5.36
N PRO A 142 11.89 11.57 -5.21
CA PRO A 142 12.86 11.81 -4.15
C PRO A 142 13.41 13.23 -4.23
N SER A 143 13.22 14.03 -3.18
CA SER A 143 13.48 15.48 -3.22
C SER A 143 14.92 15.88 -2.89
N CYS A 144 15.71 14.96 -2.32
CA CYS A 144 17.09 15.20 -1.93
C CYS A 144 17.94 13.94 -2.15
N VAL A 145 18.60 13.89 -3.30
CA VAL A 145 19.47 12.77 -3.71
C VAL A 145 20.81 13.35 -4.18
N PRO A 146 21.88 13.21 -3.39
CA PRO A 146 21.93 12.70 -2.01
C PRO A 146 21.24 13.62 -1.00
N ALA A 147 21.00 13.12 0.21
CA ALA A 147 20.35 13.88 1.28
C ALA A 147 21.20 15.10 1.73
N THR A 148 22.53 15.03 1.62
CA THR A 148 23.42 16.14 1.95
C THR A 148 24.50 16.29 0.88
N SER A 149 25.04 17.51 0.74
CA SER A 149 26.07 17.82 -0.26
C SER A 149 27.44 17.16 0.01
N PHE A 150 27.64 16.61 1.19
CA PHE A 150 28.90 15.95 1.61
C PHE A 150 28.80 14.42 1.66
N GLU A 151 27.66 13.86 1.32
CA GLU A 151 27.52 12.42 1.18
C GLU A 151 28.11 11.90 -0.13
N THR A 152 28.63 10.66 -0.09
CA THR A 152 28.94 9.91 -1.30
C THR A 152 27.73 9.12 -1.73
N ALA A 153 27.22 9.41 -2.91
CA ALA A 153 26.09 8.70 -3.52
C ALA A 153 26.48 8.17 -4.89
N GLY A 154 25.78 7.17 -5.38
CA GLY A 154 25.95 6.63 -6.73
C GLY A 154 25.36 7.54 -7.81
N ALA A 155 24.40 8.38 -7.44
CA ALA A 155 23.73 9.32 -8.35
C ALA A 155 23.30 10.60 -7.63
N VAL A 156 22.94 11.61 -8.44
CA VAL A 156 22.38 12.88 -7.99
C VAL A 156 21.08 13.13 -8.75
N ILE A 157 20.05 13.59 -8.06
CA ILE A 157 18.83 14.10 -8.69
C ILE A 157 18.74 15.60 -8.36
N ASP A 158 18.96 16.40 -9.37
CA ASP A 158 18.87 17.86 -9.30
C ASP A 158 17.44 18.37 -9.65
N ALA A 159 17.28 19.68 -9.76
CA ALA A 159 16.00 20.30 -10.07
C ALA A 159 15.42 19.86 -11.43
N ASP A 160 16.26 19.53 -12.42
CA ASP A 160 15.79 19.06 -13.72
C ASP A 160 15.36 17.60 -13.64
N GLY A 161 16.08 16.76 -12.92
CA GLY A 161 15.65 15.38 -12.62
C GLY A 161 14.33 15.34 -11.82
N ILE A 162 14.13 16.27 -10.87
CA ILE A 162 12.84 16.41 -10.17
C ILE A 162 11.72 16.80 -11.15
N LYS A 163 11.95 17.76 -12.05
CA LYS A 163 10.96 18.14 -13.06
C LYS A 163 10.61 16.96 -13.97
N GLU A 164 11.61 16.18 -14.37
CA GLU A 164 11.41 14.98 -15.18
C GLU A 164 10.53 13.98 -14.45
N LEU A 165 10.86 13.63 -13.20
CA LEU A 165 10.07 12.71 -12.37
C LEU A 165 8.64 13.21 -12.17
N MET A 166 8.47 14.49 -11.80
CA MET A 166 7.15 15.07 -11.57
C MET A 166 6.28 15.15 -12.83
N ALA A 167 6.86 15.08 -14.01
CA ALA A 167 6.12 14.98 -15.27
C ALA A 167 5.63 13.54 -15.56
N HIS A 168 6.13 12.54 -14.83
CA HIS A 168 5.75 11.14 -15.03
C HIS A 168 4.35 10.86 -14.42
N PRO A 169 3.44 10.18 -15.14
CA PRO A 169 2.05 9.96 -14.68
C PRO A 169 1.92 9.10 -13.43
N ASP A 170 2.91 8.29 -13.11
CA ASP A 170 2.94 7.41 -11.94
C ASP A 170 3.72 8.02 -10.75
N ILE A 171 4.11 9.29 -10.84
CA ILE A 171 4.66 10.08 -9.73
C ILE A 171 3.56 11.02 -9.25
N TYR A 172 3.24 10.95 -7.96
CA TYR A 172 2.04 11.60 -7.40
C TYR A 172 2.35 12.82 -6.53
N TYR A 173 3.58 12.93 -6.03
CA TYR A 173 3.97 13.97 -5.07
C TYR A 173 5.49 14.12 -5.03
N LEU A 174 5.96 15.22 -4.47
CA LEU A 174 7.35 15.40 -4.07
C LEU A 174 7.53 14.69 -2.71
N ALA A 175 8.48 13.78 -2.64
CA ALA A 175 8.74 12.99 -1.45
C ALA A 175 9.37 13.81 -0.31
N GLU A 176 9.70 13.17 0.81
CA GLU A 176 10.21 13.86 1.98
C GLU A 176 11.50 14.64 1.69
N MET A 177 11.66 15.79 2.38
CA MET A 177 12.86 16.60 2.31
C MET A 177 13.68 16.41 3.57
N MET A 178 14.78 15.64 3.46
CA MET A 178 15.71 15.37 4.58
C MET A 178 16.75 16.46 4.73
N ASN A 179 17.04 17.24 3.68
CA ASN A 179 18.04 18.29 3.66
C ASN A 179 17.41 19.66 3.92
N TYR A 180 16.95 19.90 5.13
CA TYR A 180 16.35 21.19 5.52
C TYR A 180 17.27 22.41 5.25
N PRO A 181 18.61 22.34 5.52
CA PRO A 181 19.49 23.47 5.21
C PRO A 181 19.65 23.78 3.70
N GLY A 182 19.27 22.83 2.84
CA GLY A 182 19.37 22.97 1.38
C GLY A 182 18.10 23.51 0.70
N VAL A 183 17.07 23.81 1.48
CA VAL A 183 15.78 24.33 0.96
C VAL A 183 15.82 25.82 0.76
#